data_5dd145e5679b5ea1d5a08d42ec5be6ad
#
_entry.id   5dd145e5679b5ea1d5a08d42ec5be6ad
#
_cell.length_a   1.000
_cell.length_b   1.000
_cell.length_c   1.000
_cell.angle_alpha   90.00
_cell.angle_beta   90.00
_cell.angle_gamma   90.00
#
_symmetry.space_group_name_H-M   'P 1'
#
loop_
_entity.id
_entity.type
_entity.pdbx_description
1 polymer ?
#
loop_
_entity_poly.entity_id
_entity_poly.type
_entity_poly.pdbx_seq_one_letter_code
_entity_poly.pdbx_strand_id
1 'polypeptide(L)'
;MKTITNSRIYLPMAALILAALALPAAAQNLVPFKGALQGNDKDGAFNPPIIQVATSGTGTGTHLGEFSYTEVNAVNVVAGTGTGSIHWIAANGDSIDTTFTASGGPTDAPPACPGLGESFLRITEIHTITGGTGRFAGAQGSFIVERQASPVTFKTCGSFHGTITSPGAAH
;
A
#
# COMPACT_ATOMS: atom_id res chain seq x y z
N MET A 1 18.16 -20.93 81.43
CA MET A 1 18.46 -19.91 80.45
C MET A 1 18.76 -20.59 79.11
N LYS A 2 17.79 -20.60 78.13
CA LYS A 2 17.98 -21.24 76.84
C LYS A 2 18.04 -20.12 75.76
N THR A 3 19.17 -19.97 75.18
CA THR A 3 19.44 -19.00 74.14
C THR A 3 18.91 -19.57 72.77
N ILE A 4 17.94 -18.88 72.11
CA ILE A 4 17.40 -19.24 70.87
C ILE A 4 18.19 -18.46 69.81
N THR A 5 18.94 -19.18 68.94
CA THR A 5 19.71 -18.62 67.81
C THR A 5 18.79 -18.59 66.61
N ASN A 6 18.42 -17.39 66.12
CA ASN A 6 17.67 -17.21 64.89
C ASN A 6 18.62 -17.30 63.72
N SER A 7 18.53 -18.40 62.97
CA SER A 7 19.21 -18.56 61.68
C SER A 7 18.34 -17.93 60.57
N ARG A 8 18.84 -16.83 59.97
CA ARG A 8 18.22 -16.21 58.79
C ARG A 8 18.72 -16.94 57.55
N ILE A 9 17.79 -17.62 56.87
CA ILE A 9 18.03 -18.26 55.58
C ILE A 9 17.93 -17.16 54.53
N TYR A 10 19.02 -16.79 53.91
CA TYR A 10 19.05 -15.93 52.71
C TYR A 10 18.81 -16.82 51.48
N LEU A 11 17.65 -16.69 50.83
CA LEU A 11 17.41 -17.24 49.49
C LEU A 11 18.16 -16.37 48.46
N PRO A 12 18.98 -16.93 47.60
CA PRO A 12 19.52 -16.18 46.48
C PRO A 12 18.43 -15.97 45.41
N MET A 13 18.10 -14.71 45.19
CA MET A 13 17.22 -14.28 44.10
C MET A 13 17.94 -14.47 42.78
N ALA A 14 17.64 -15.57 42.07
CA ALA A 14 18.14 -15.81 40.74
C ALA A 14 17.48 -14.81 39.76
N ALA A 15 18.22 -13.78 39.36
CA ALA A 15 17.80 -12.84 38.31
C ALA A 15 17.86 -13.57 36.96
N LEU A 16 16.70 -13.91 36.42
CA LEU A 16 16.54 -14.45 35.09
C LEU A 16 16.74 -13.30 34.07
N ILE A 17 17.95 -13.17 33.52
CA ILE A 17 18.23 -12.23 32.42
C ILE A 17 17.63 -12.80 31.16
N LEU A 18 16.46 -12.30 30.76
CA LEU A 18 15.85 -12.57 29.45
C LEU A 18 16.66 -11.80 28.40
N ALA A 19 17.64 -12.43 27.78
CA ALA A 19 18.33 -11.88 26.62
C ALA A 19 17.34 -11.90 25.44
N ALA A 20 16.71 -10.76 25.16
CA ALA A 20 15.97 -10.57 23.92
C ALA A 20 16.97 -10.68 22.76
N LEU A 21 16.96 -11.80 22.05
CA LEU A 21 17.66 -11.96 20.78
C LEU A 21 16.97 -11.02 19.79
N ALA A 22 17.49 -9.80 19.64
CA ALA A 22 17.17 -8.94 18.52
C ALA A 22 17.73 -9.64 17.27
N LEU A 23 16.87 -10.35 16.55
CA LEU A 23 17.21 -10.84 15.22
C LEU A 23 17.59 -9.61 14.38
N PRO A 24 18.76 -9.59 13.70
CA PRO A 24 19.07 -8.52 12.78
C PRO A 24 17.94 -8.51 11.74
N ALA A 25 17.23 -7.37 11.61
CA ALA A 25 16.37 -7.14 10.48
C ALA A 25 17.27 -7.25 9.24
N ALA A 26 17.17 -8.35 8.52
CA ALA A 26 17.89 -8.50 7.26
C ALA A 26 17.57 -7.27 6.43
N ALA A 27 18.59 -6.51 6.03
CA ALA A 27 18.42 -5.34 5.19
C ALA A 27 17.70 -5.79 3.92
N GLN A 28 16.40 -5.48 3.82
CA GLN A 28 15.59 -5.91 2.70
C GLN A 28 16.12 -5.21 1.46
N ASN A 29 16.51 -5.98 0.46
CA ASN A 29 17.02 -5.44 -0.80
C ASN A 29 15.84 -4.82 -1.56
N LEU A 30 15.72 -3.49 -1.51
CA LEU A 30 14.71 -2.74 -2.24
C LEU A 30 15.13 -2.61 -3.71
N VAL A 31 14.22 -2.95 -4.60
CA VAL A 31 14.40 -2.85 -6.05
C VAL A 31 13.39 -1.88 -6.65
N PRO A 32 13.67 -1.28 -7.82
CA PRO A 32 12.74 -0.37 -8.48
C PRO A 32 11.39 -1.04 -8.78
N PHE A 33 10.31 -0.35 -8.41
CA PHE A 33 8.93 -0.75 -8.68
C PHE A 33 8.24 0.36 -9.47
N LYS A 34 7.97 0.12 -10.75
CA LYS A 34 7.41 1.11 -11.67
C LYS A 34 6.57 0.46 -12.75
N GLY A 35 5.61 1.22 -13.28
CA GLY A 35 4.74 0.74 -14.34
C GLY A 35 3.68 1.76 -14.73
N ALA A 36 2.71 1.28 -15.50
CA ALA A 36 1.54 2.05 -15.93
C ALA A 36 0.26 1.26 -15.67
N LEU A 37 -0.83 1.98 -15.45
CA LEU A 37 -2.15 1.41 -15.19
C LEU A 37 -3.24 2.19 -15.91
N GLN A 38 -4.34 1.50 -16.18
CA GLN A 38 -5.57 2.09 -16.71
C GLN A 38 -6.77 1.33 -16.16
N GLY A 39 -7.90 2.01 -16.03
CA GLY A 39 -9.08 1.38 -15.46
C GLY A 39 -10.34 2.21 -15.63
N ASN A 40 -11.35 1.76 -14.92
CA ASN A 40 -12.64 2.44 -14.85
C ASN A 40 -13.04 2.57 -13.39
N ASP A 41 -13.48 3.78 -13.04
CA ASP A 41 -14.04 4.10 -11.75
C ASP A 41 -15.54 3.78 -11.73
N LYS A 42 -16.05 3.52 -10.55
CA LYS A 42 -17.49 3.38 -10.28
C LYS A 42 -17.76 4.07 -8.96
N ASP A 43 -18.59 5.10 -9.03
CA ASP A 43 -19.05 5.78 -7.83
C ASP A 43 -19.98 4.88 -7.01
N GLY A 44 -19.77 4.89 -5.72
CA GLY A 44 -20.57 4.21 -4.72
C GLY A 44 -21.42 5.19 -3.91
N ALA A 45 -21.58 4.91 -2.62
CA ALA A 45 -22.35 5.73 -1.72
C ALA A 45 -21.73 7.13 -1.56
N PHE A 46 -22.54 8.15 -1.67
CA PHE A 46 -22.17 9.54 -1.38
C PHE A 46 -22.80 9.99 -0.05
N ASN A 47 -21.95 10.21 0.93
CA ASN A 47 -22.30 10.81 2.22
C ASN A 47 -21.44 12.07 2.40
N PRO A 48 -21.95 13.26 1.98
CA PRO A 48 -21.14 14.47 1.91
C PRO A 48 -20.35 14.76 3.19
N PRO A 49 -19.04 15.13 3.07
CA PRO A 49 -18.32 15.37 1.82
C PRO A 49 -17.62 14.13 1.22
N ILE A 50 -17.94 12.93 1.69
CA ILE A 50 -17.26 11.68 1.31
C ILE A 50 -18.05 10.92 0.22
N ILE A 51 -17.34 10.55 -0.85
CA ILE A 51 -17.80 9.56 -1.84
C ILE A 51 -16.96 8.30 -1.74
N GLN A 52 -17.61 7.13 -1.86
CA GLN A 52 -16.93 5.87 -2.05
C GLN A 52 -16.70 5.63 -3.55
N VAL A 53 -15.51 5.26 -3.94
CA VAL A 53 -15.18 4.94 -5.32
C VAL A 53 -14.56 3.55 -5.37
N ALA A 54 -15.01 2.74 -6.31
CA ALA A 54 -14.41 1.46 -6.63
C ALA A 54 -13.81 1.54 -8.03
N THR A 55 -12.55 1.15 -8.19
CA THR A 55 -11.86 1.13 -9.48
C THR A 55 -11.46 -0.29 -9.82
N SER A 56 -11.56 -0.66 -11.08
CA SER A 56 -10.97 -1.88 -11.60
C SER A 56 -10.22 -1.62 -12.89
N GLY A 57 -9.11 -2.31 -13.09
CA GLY A 57 -8.28 -2.07 -14.25
C GLY A 57 -7.17 -3.06 -14.44
N THR A 58 -6.30 -2.71 -15.38
CA THR A 58 -5.13 -3.50 -15.76
C THR A 58 -3.92 -2.60 -15.93
N GLY A 59 -2.75 -3.20 -16.00
CA GLY A 59 -1.53 -2.47 -16.25
C GLY A 59 -0.34 -3.37 -16.54
N THR A 60 0.82 -2.74 -16.65
CA THR A 60 2.11 -3.43 -16.76
C THR A 60 3.12 -2.79 -15.81
N GLY A 61 3.94 -3.61 -15.18
CA GLY A 61 4.93 -3.09 -14.24
C GLY A 61 6.10 -4.04 -14.01
N THR A 62 7.20 -3.48 -13.49
CA THR A 62 8.34 -4.27 -13.05
C THR A 62 7.88 -5.25 -11.97
N HIS A 63 8.39 -6.47 -12.01
CA HIS A 63 8.08 -7.57 -11.10
C HIS A 63 6.63 -8.10 -11.17
N LEU A 64 5.64 -7.30 -11.57
CA LEU A 64 4.27 -7.76 -11.79
C LEU A 64 4.07 -8.38 -13.19
N GLY A 65 4.79 -7.86 -14.21
CA GLY A 65 4.46 -8.12 -15.60
C GLY A 65 3.13 -7.44 -15.95
N GLU A 66 2.28 -8.12 -16.70
CA GLU A 66 0.87 -7.75 -16.85
C GLU A 66 0.15 -8.03 -15.53
N PHE A 67 -0.74 -7.13 -15.12
CA PHE A 67 -1.52 -7.28 -13.91
C PHE A 67 -2.94 -6.76 -14.08
N SER A 68 -3.84 -7.25 -13.25
CA SER A 68 -5.13 -6.62 -12.96
C SER A 68 -5.14 -6.03 -11.55
N TYR A 69 -6.03 -5.08 -11.30
CA TYR A 69 -6.19 -4.53 -9.96
C TYR A 69 -7.64 -4.18 -9.64
N THR A 70 -7.94 -4.20 -8.36
CA THR A 70 -9.17 -3.66 -7.79
C THR A 70 -8.83 -2.71 -6.66
N GLU A 71 -9.53 -1.58 -6.62
CA GLU A 71 -9.32 -0.51 -5.67
C GLU A 71 -10.64 -0.15 -5.00
N VAL A 72 -10.57 0.20 -3.73
CA VAL A 72 -11.66 0.85 -3.00
C VAL A 72 -11.09 2.05 -2.26
N ASN A 73 -11.75 3.20 -2.39
CA ASN A 73 -11.32 4.40 -1.71
C ASN A 73 -12.49 5.25 -1.20
N ALA A 74 -12.20 6.08 -0.21
CA ALA A 74 -13.07 7.10 0.32
C ALA A 74 -12.45 8.47 -0.02
N VAL A 75 -13.15 9.26 -0.81
CA VAL A 75 -12.69 10.56 -1.31
C VAL A 75 -13.47 11.69 -0.67
N ASN A 76 -12.78 12.62 -0.03
CA ASN A 76 -13.35 13.88 0.40
C ASN A 76 -13.33 14.87 -0.78
N VAL A 77 -14.48 15.06 -1.42
CA VAL A 77 -14.58 15.88 -2.64
C VAL A 77 -14.40 17.38 -2.38
N VAL A 78 -14.53 17.82 -1.13
CA VAL A 78 -14.31 19.23 -0.76
C VAL A 78 -12.82 19.48 -0.49
N ALA A 79 -12.16 18.57 0.20
CA ALA A 79 -10.75 18.70 0.53
C ALA A 79 -9.83 18.25 -0.62
N GLY A 80 -10.34 17.52 -1.61
CA GLY A 80 -9.51 16.92 -2.67
C GLY A 80 -8.55 15.87 -2.14
N THR A 81 -8.94 15.12 -1.09
CA THR A 81 -8.10 14.09 -0.46
C THR A 81 -8.83 12.76 -0.40
N GLY A 82 -8.08 11.67 -0.30
CA GLY A 82 -8.65 10.34 -0.20
C GLY A 82 -7.75 9.36 0.53
N THR A 83 -8.34 8.23 0.91
CA THR A 83 -7.62 7.07 1.45
C THR A 83 -8.24 5.80 0.90
N GLY A 84 -7.43 4.78 0.68
CA GLY A 84 -7.96 3.54 0.13
C GLY A 84 -6.96 2.39 0.18
N SER A 85 -7.35 1.32 -0.51
CA SER A 85 -6.52 0.13 -0.70
C SER A 85 -6.66 -0.39 -2.13
N ILE A 86 -5.57 -1.01 -2.61
CA ILE A 86 -5.55 -1.69 -3.90
C ILE A 86 -5.04 -3.11 -3.70
N HIS A 87 -5.72 -4.04 -4.35
CA HIS A 87 -5.29 -5.43 -4.53
C HIS A 87 -4.82 -5.60 -5.98
N TRP A 88 -3.52 -5.90 -6.16
CA TRP A 88 -2.86 -6.08 -7.45
C TRP A 88 -2.65 -7.57 -7.68
N ILE A 89 -3.00 -8.08 -8.86
CA ILE A 89 -2.86 -9.49 -9.20
C ILE A 89 -2.01 -9.61 -10.47
N ALA A 90 -0.83 -10.17 -10.35
CA ALA A 90 0.07 -10.48 -11.47
C ALA A 90 -0.52 -11.61 -12.33
N ALA A 91 -0.08 -11.72 -13.58
CA ALA A 91 -0.59 -12.72 -14.53
C ALA A 91 -0.45 -14.18 -14.06
N ASN A 92 0.49 -14.48 -13.16
CA ASN A 92 0.68 -15.80 -12.57
C ASN A 92 -0.16 -16.06 -11.30
N GLY A 93 -1.00 -15.10 -10.88
CA GLY A 93 -1.85 -15.19 -9.69
C GLY A 93 -1.22 -14.72 -8.38
N ASP A 94 0.07 -14.36 -8.36
CA ASP A 94 0.68 -13.74 -7.19
C ASP A 94 0.11 -12.34 -6.99
N SER A 95 -0.02 -11.89 -5.74
CA SER A 95 -0.65 -10.59 -5.45
C SER A 95 0.18 -9.69 -4.55
N ILE A 96 -0.10 -8.39 -4.66
CA ILE A 96 0.40 -7.34 -3.75
C ILE A 96 -0.82 -6.62 -3.19
N ASP A 97 -0.79 -6.33 -1.89
CA ASP A 97 -1.78 -5.50 -1.20
C ASP A 97 -1.15 -4.19 -0.78
N THR A 98 -1.85 -3.10 -1.03
CA THR A 98 -1.39 -1.75 -0.66
C THR A 98 -2.50 -0.93 -0.01
N THR A 99 -2.11 -0.02 0.87
CA THR A 99 -2.96 1.08 1.32
C THR A 99 -2.36 2.40 0.84
N PHE A 100 -3.18 3.43 0.68
CA PHE A 100 -2.70 4.72 0.20
C PHE A 100 -3.44 5.91 0.81
N THR A 101 -2.77 7.05 0.73
CA THR A 101 -3.37 8.38 0.87
C THR A 101 -3.28 9.09 -0.48
N ALA A 102 -4.30 9.86 -0.81
CA ALA A 102 -4.40 10.56 -2.08
C ALA A 102 -4.65 12.05 -1.89
N SER A 103 -4.17 12.83 -2.84
CA SER A 103 -4.55 14.23 -3.01
C SER A 103 -4.69 14.55 -4.50
N GLY A 104 -5.64 15.40 -4.85
CA GLY A 104 -5.87 15.74 -6.24
C GLY A 104 -6.88 16.86 -6.44
N GLY A 105 -7.05 17.25 -7.69
CA GLY A 105 -7.97 18.31 -8.09
C GLY A 105 -7.99 18.52 -9.60
N PRO A 106 -8.78 19.48 -10.07
CA PRO A 106 -8.83 19.88 -11.47
C PRO A 106 -7.45 20.26 -12.01
N THR A 107 -7.22 20.00 -13.28
CA THR A 107 -5.94 20.27 -13.95
C THR A 107 -6.16 20.71 -15.40
N ASP A 108 -5.30 21.61 -15.87
CA ASP A 108 -5.23 22.03 -17.29
C ASP A 108 -4.15 21.22 -18.07
N ALA A 109 -3.55 20.20 -17.43
CA ALA A 109 -2.59 19.33 -18.11
C ALA A 109 -3.28 18.58 -19.26
N PRO A 110 -2.55 18.22 -20.34
CA PRO A 110 -3.13 17.39 -21.38
C PRO A 110 -3.53 16.01 -20.84
N PRO A 111 -4.55 15.35 -21.43
CA PRO A 111 -4.96 14.01 -21.03
C PRO A 111 -3.82 13.01 -21.24
N ALA A 112 -3.54 12.21 -20.21
CA ALA A 112 -2.48 11.20 -20.24
C ALA A 112 -2.86 9.96 -21.07
N CYS A 113 -4.15 9.73 -21.27
CA CYS A 113 -4.64 8.60 -22.07
C CYS A 113 -5.94 8.94 -22.81
N PRO A 114 -6.24 8.18 -23.89
CA PRO A 114 -7.49 8.34 -24.63
C PRO A 114 -8.71 8.06 -23.77
N GLY A 115 -9.79 8.82 -23.99
CA GLY A 115 -11.08 8.60 -23.38
C GLY A 115 -11.32 9.28 -22.04
N LEU A 116 -10.38 10.07 -21.53
CA LEU A 116 -10.59 10.91 -20.33
C LEU A 116 -11.61 12.03 -20.57
N GLY A 117 -11.77 12.47 -21.82
CA GLY A 117 -12.63 13.63 -22.14
C GLY A 117 -11.92 14.95 -21.82
N GLU A 118 -12.72 16.02 -21.69
CA GLU A 118 -12.22 17.39 -21.46
C GLU A 118 -12.11 17.75 -19.97
N SER A 119 -12.82 17.02 -19.11
CA SER A 119 -12.82 17.27 -17.65
C SER A 119 -12.26 16.07 -16.91
N PHE A 120 -11.11 16.25 -16.29
CA PHE A 120 -10.48 15.23 -15.47
C PHE A 120 -9.69 15.86 -14.32
N LEU A 121 -9.40 15.02 -13.33
CA LEU A 121 -8.61 15.36 -12.15
C LEU A 121 -7.21 14.79 -12.32
N ARG A 122 -6.20 15.48 -11.79
CA ARG A 122 -4.89 14.91 -11.51
C ARG A 122 -4.85 14.48 -10.06
N ILE A 123 -4.43 13.24 -9.81
CA ILE A 123 -4.41 12.62 -8.49
C ILE A 123 -3.00 12.07 -8.26
N THR A 124 -2.46 12.36 -7.10
CA THR A 124 -1.22 11.75 -6.60
C THR A 124 -1.56 10.89 -5.40
N GLU A 125 -1.15 9.63 -5.44
CA GLU A 125 -1.36 8.65 -4.36
C GLU A 125 -0.02 8.20 -3.81
N ILE A 126 0.11 8.14 -2.49
CA ILE A 126 1.29 7.61 -1.80
C ILE A 126 0.91 6.25 -1.24
N HIS A 127 1.48 5.20 -1.80
CA HIS A 127 1.20 3.82 -1.46
C HIS A 127 2.23 3.24 -0.50
N THR A 128 1.73 2.46 0.45
CA THR A 128 2.53 1.56 1.29
C THR A 128 2.12 0.13 0.98
N ILE A 129 3.09 -0.74 0.69
CA ILE A 129 2.87 -2.16 0.51
C ILE A 129 2.65 -2.79 1.88
N THR A 130 1.51 -3.45 2.07
CA THR A 130 1.08 -4.04 3.34
C THR A 130 1.23 -5.55 3.36
N GLY A 131 1.45 -6.17 2.19
CA GLY A 131 1.62 -7.60 2.05
C GLY A 131 1.50 -8.08 0.62
N GLY A 132 1.38 -9.39 0.46
CA GLY A 132 1.19 -10.04 -0.83
C GLY A 132 1.24 -11.55 -0.71
N THR A 133 1.07 -12.23 -1.84
CA THR A 133 1.11 -13.69 -1.94
C THR A 133 2.18 -14.17 -2.92
N GLY A 134 2.46 -15.47 -2.92
CA GLY A 134 3.47 -16.08 -3.81
C GLY A 134 4.82 -15.41 -3.66
N ARG A 135 5.45 -14.99 -4.76
CA ARG A 135 6.76 -14.30 -4.74
C ARG A 135 6.74 -12.94 -4.02
N PHE A 136 5.57 -12.39 -3.73
CA PHE A 136 5.39 -11.14 -2.98
C PHE A 136 5.03 -11.37 -1.50
N ALA A 137 5.06 -12.62 -1.02
CA ALA A 137 4.84 -12.91 0.39
C ALA A 137 5.84 -12.12 1.24
N GLY A 138 5.34 -11.37 2.24
CA GLY A 138 6.18 -10.50 3.07
C GLY A 138 6.75 -9.27 2.39
N ALA A 139 6.30 -8.94 1.17
CA ALA A 139 6.75 -7.76 0.46
C ALA A 139 6.48 -6.47 1.26
N GLN A 140 7.44 -5.56 1.22
CA GLN A 140 7.39 -4.23 1.80
C GLN A 140 7.89 -3.21 0.78
N GLY A 141 7.57 -1.95 1.01
CA GLY A 141 8.02 -0.87 0.15
C GLY A 141 6.98 0.23 0.04
N SER A 142 7.30 1.21 -0.77
CA SER A 142 6.41 2.33 -1.05
C SER A 142 6.60 2.85 -2.46
N PHE A 143 5.54 3.39 -3.03
CA PHE A 143 5.58 3.98 -4.36
C PHE A 143 4.52 5.07 -4.49
N ILE A 144 4.69 5.92 -5.48
CA ILE A 144 3.75 6.97 -5.83
C ILE A 144 3.03 6.54 -7.10
N VAL A 145 1.71 6.73 -7.13
CA VAL A 145 0.89 6.66 -8.34
C VAL A 145 0.51 8.08 -8.73
N GLU A 146 0.82 8.46 -9.95
CA GLU A 146 0.31 9.67 -10.57
C GLU A 146 -0.71 9.27 -11.62
N ARG A 147 -1.96 9.65 -11.42
CA ARG A 147 -3.06 9.32 -12.35
C ARG A 147 -3.89 10.52 -12.73
N GLN A 148 -4.61 10.37 -13.81
CA GLN A 148 -5.72 11.23 -14.20
C GLN A 148 -7.01 10.39 -14.17
N ALA A 149 -8.08 10.96 -13.64
CA ALA A 149 -9.37 10.31 -13.55
C ALA A 149 -10.49 11.28 -13.96
N SER A 150 -11.41 10.82 -14.78
CA SER A 150 -12.53 11.63 -15.26
C SER A 150 -13.83 11.28 -14.53
N PRO A 151 -14.42 12.22 -13.81
CA PRO A 151 -15.71 11.99 -13.16
C PRO A 151 -16.89 11.92 -14.16
N VAL A 152 -16.62 12.20 -15.45
CA VAL A 152 -17.63 12.17 -16.52
C VAL A 152 -17.60 10.87 -17.30
N THR A 153 -16.40 10.43 -17.71
CA THR A 153 -16.23 9.20 -18.49
C THR A 153 -15.90 7.98 -17.64
N PHE A 154 -15.65 8.20 -16.35
CA PHE A 154 -15.20 7.16 -15.40
C PHE A 154 -13.92 6.43 -15.81
N LYS A 155 -13.17 7.02 -16.74
CA LYS A 155 -11.87 6.52 -17.14
C LYS A 155 -10.79 7.01 -16.20
N THR A 156 -9.84 6.13 -15.91
CA THR A 156 -8.64 6.49 -15.17
C THR A 156 -7.40 5.86 -15.81
N CYS A 157 -6.28 6.57 -15.77
CA CYS A 157 -4.98 6.05 -16.18
C CYS A 157 -3.85 6.79 -15.50
N GLY A 158 -2.71 6.13 -15.42
CA GLY A 158 -1.55 6.73 -14.77
C GLY A 158 -0.31 5.86 -14.82
N SER A 159 0.69 6.29 -14.09
CA SER A 159 1.95 5.57 -13.89
C SER A 159 2.28 5.50 -12.40
N PHE A 160 3.12 4.54 -12.05
CA PHE A 160 3.64 4.42 -10.69
C PHE A 160 5.15 4.24 -10.67
N HIS A 161 5.78 4.71 -9.60
CA HIS A 161 7.21 4.57 -9.37
C HIS A 161 7.55 4.58 -7.88
N GLY A 162 8.52 3.78 -7.51
CA GLY A 162 9.02 3.63 -6.14
C GLY A 162 9.86 2.39 -5.96
N THR A 163 9.71 1.73 -4.83
CA THR A 163 10.50 0.55 -4.49
C THR A 163 9.65 -0.54 -3.83
N ILE A 164 10.08 -1.78 -4.02
CA ILE A 164 9.55 -2.97 -3.37
C ILE A 164 10.71 -3.85 -2.91
N THR A 165 10.54 -4.63 -1.85
CA THR A 165 11.50 -5.70 -1.54
C THR A 165 11.61 -6.66 -2.70
N SER A 166 12.84 -7.12 -2.99
CA SER A 166 13.08 -8.03 -4.10
C SER A 166 12.14 -9.24 -4.01
N PRO A 167 11.31 -9.51 -5.04
CA PRO A 167 10.40 -10.64 -5.02
C PRO A 167 11.13 -11.96 -4.82
N GLY A 168 10.63 -12.82 -3.93
CA GLY A 168 11.26 -14.09 -3.58
C GLY A 168 12.40 -14.00 -2.55
N ALA A 169 12.75 -12.81 -2.06
CA ALA A 169 13.82 -12.66 -1.05
C ALA A 169 13.40 -13.05 0.38
N ALA A 170 12.12 -13.32 0.59
CA ALA A 170 11.59 -13.71 1.90
C ALA A 170 11.52 -15.23 2.14
N HIS A 171 12.21 -16.04 1.31
CA HIS A 171 12.28 -17.51 1.40
C HIS A 171 13.65 -17.99 1.84
#